data_04a1b1e5b2d6feb1f0b6bcace0ea8292
#
_entry.id   04a1b1e5b2d6feb1f0b6bcace0ea8292
#
_cell.length_a   1.000
_cell.length_b   1.000
_cell.length_c   1.000
_cell.angle_alpha   90.00
_cell.angle_beta   90.00
_cell.angle_gamma   90.00
#
_symmetry.space_group_name_H-M   'P 1'
#
loop_
_entity.id
_entity.type
_entity.pdbx_description
1 polymer ?
#
loop_
_entity_poly.entity_id
_entity_poly.type
_entity_poly.pdbx_seq_one_letter_code
_entity_poly.pdbx_strand_id
1 'polypeptide(L)'
;AMVAIYIDDGYACGDKAALDQMIEQLEAAKLKLKVQHTMEDYLSCQILFSKDGSKAWLGQPHMIKKIVKTFEGDVKGLKVHKTPGTPGFIVARPQEGDRVVADELQARFRSSVGMLLYLVQHSRPDISNAVERCFSY
;
A
#
# COMPACT_ATOMS: atom_id res chain seq x y z
N ALA A 1 -9.47 11.63 22.69
CA ALA A 1 -8.59 10.86 21.83
C ALA A 1 -9.40 10.16 20.74
N MET A 2 -8.83 9.99 19.55
CA MET A 2 -9.35 9.11 18.49
C MET A 2 -8.42 7.91 18.40
N VAL A 3 -9.02 6.73 18.18
CA VAL A 3 -8.25 5.48 18.10
C VAL A 3 -8.70 4.71 16.86
N ALA A 4 -7.74 4.25 16.08
CA ALA A 4 -7.93 3.31 14.99
C ALA A 4 -7.23 2.00 15.37
N ILE A 5 -7.93 0.88 15.24
CA ILE A 5 -7.40 -0.44 15.58
C ILE A 5 -7.51 -1.34 14.35
N TYR A 6 -6.44 -2.04 14.05
CA TYR A 6 -6.40 -3.06 13.02
C TYR A 6 -5.68 -4.30 13.58
N ILE A 7 -6.45 -5.34 13.90
CA ILE A 7 -5.99 -6.60 14.50
C ILE A 7 -5.24 -6.32 15.82
N ASP A 8 -3.91 -6.37 15.80
CA ASP A 8 -3.00 -6.18 16.93
C ASP A 8 -2.29 -4.81 16.90
N ASP A 9 -2.44 -4.05 15.82
CA ASP A 9 -1.91 -2.71 15.70
C ASP A 9 -2.95 -1.64 16.05
N GLY A 10 -2.56 -0.66 16.86
CA GLY A 10 -3.39 0.48 17.24
C GLY A 10 -2.70 1.80 16.94
N TYR A 11 -3.47 2.74 16.43
CA TYR A 11 -3.05 4.13 16.30
C TYR A 11 -3.99 5.04 17.08
N ALA A 12 -3.42 5.90 17.92
CA ALA A 12 -4.19 6.83 18.72
C ALA A 12 -3.67 8.26 18.55
N CYS A 13 -4.58 9.22 18.46
CA CYS A 13 -4.26 10.64 18.44
C CYS A 13 -5.19 11.44 19.37
N GLY A 14 -4.65 12.47 19.99
CA GLY A 14 -5.39 13.31 20.93
C GLY A 14 -4.47 14.05 21.87
N ASP A 15 -5.06 14.66 22.89
CA ASP A 15 -4.29 15.30 23.97
C ASP A 15 -3.46 14.27 24.72
N LYS A 16 -2.25 14.68 25.09
CA LYS A 16 -1.31 13.79 25.78
C LYS A 16 -1.91 13.17 27.05
N ALA A 17 -2.61 13.94 27.86
CA ALA A 17 -3.25 13.43 29.08
C ALA A 17 -4.30 12.35 28.78
N ALA A 18 -5.09 12.52 27.71
CA ALA A 18 -6.11 11.54 27.32
C ALA A 18 -5.46 10.27 26.76
N LEU A 19 -4.32 10.37 26.08
CA LEU A 19 -3.57 9.22 25.60
C LEU A 19 -2.89 8.47 26.73
N ASP A 20 -2.27 9.16 27.66
CA ASP A 20 -1.64 8.57 28.85
C ASP A 20 -2.69 7.82 29.70
N GLN A 21 -3.84 8.43 29.96
CA GLN A 21 -4.96 7.76 30.66
C GLN A 21 -5.47 6.50 29.95
N MET A 22 -5.57 6.56 28.63
CA MET A 22 -5.96 5.38 27.83
C MET A 22 -4.95 4.23 27.97
N ILE A 23 -3.66 4.53 27.88
CA ILE A 23 -2.58 3.55 28.04
C ILE A 23 -2.67 2.91 29.43
N GLU A 24 -2.79 3.71 30.49
CA GLU A 24 -2.95 3.20 31.86
C GLU A 24 -4.16 2.27 32.02
N GLN A 25 -5.30 2.62 31.43
CA GLN A 25 -6.51 1.77 31.47
C GLN A 25 -6.30 0.44 30.73
N LEU A 26 -5.63 0.45 29.59
CA LEU A 26 -5.34 -0.76 28.83
C LEU A 26 -4.34 -1.68 29.56
N GLU A 27 -3.32 -1.10 30.18
CA GLU A 27 -2.35 -1.84 31.00
C GLU A 27 -3.02 -2.40 32.28
N ALA A 28 -3.89 -1.64 32.93
CA ALA A 28 -4.69 -2.11 34.06
C ALA A 28 -5.61 -3.29 33.69
N ALA A 29 -6.09 -3.31 32.45
CA ALA A 29 -6.82 -4.45 31.86
C ALA A 29 -5.89 -5.63 31.46
N LYS A 30 -4.60 -5.60 31.84
CA LYS A 30 -3.58 -6.63 31.57
C LYS A 30 -3.27 -6.84 30.08
N LEU A 31 -3.51 -5.84 29.26
CA LEU A 31 -3.04 -5.85 27.87
C LEU A 31 -1.54 -5.52 27.84
N LYS A 32 -0.78 -6.31 27.10
CA LYS A 32 0.64 -6.05 26.90
C LYS A 32 0.80 -5.09 25.72
N LEU A 33 1.11 -3.82 26.03
CA LEU A 33 1.29 -2.78 25.01
C LEU A 33 2.75 -2.57 24.69
N LYS A 34 3.05 -2.36 23.41
CA LYS A 34 4.31 -1.80 22.93
C LYS A 34 4.01 -0.40 22.41
N VAL A 35 4.14 0.60 23.27
CA VAL A 35 3.80 1.98 22.93
C VAL A 35 4.97 2.62 22.16
N GLN A 36 4.66 3.26 21.03
CA GLN A 36 5.56 4.13 20.29
C GLN A 36 4.97 5.54 20.27
N HIS A 37 5.74 6.52 20.71
CA HIS A 37 5.26 7.93 20.80
C HIS A 37 5.38 8.70 19.48
N THR A 38 6.05 8.13 18.48
CA THR A 38 6.18 8.70 17.14
C THR A 38 5.62 7.73 16.12
N MET A 39 4.75 8.22 15.26
CA MET A 39 4.19 7.42 14.18
C MET A 39 5.13 7.49 12.98
N GLU A 40 5.97 6.47 12.81
CA GLU A 40 6.86 6.35 11.66
C GLU A 40 6.32 5.39 10.60
N ASP A 41 5.76 4.28 11.05
CA ASP A 41 5.17 3.24 10.21
C ASP A 41 3.83 2.77 10.79
N TYR A 42 2.81 2.71 9.94
CA TYR A 42 1.52 2.12 10.28
C TYR A 42 0.96 1.36 9.07
N LEU A 43 0.61 0.10 9.27
CA LEU A 43 0.09 -0.80 8.22
C LEU A 43 0.97 -0.79 6.95
N SER A 44 2.29 -0.91 7.13
CA SER A 44 3.28 -0.87 6.04
C SER A 44 3.34 0.45 5.26
N CYS A 45 2.73 1.50 5.79
CA CYS A 45 2.84 2.85 5.26
C CYS A 45 3.78 3.67 6.14
N GLN A 46 4.75 4.32 5.53
CA GLN A 46 5.61 5.28 6.20
C GLN A 46 4.92 6.64 6.26
N ILE A 47 4.94 7.26 7.43
CA ILE A 47 4.36 8.58 7.65
C ILE A 47 5.48 9.53 8.03
N LEU A 48 5.61 10.61 7.27
CA LEU A 48 6.55 11.67 7.52
C LEU A 48 5.80 12.95 7.87
N PHE A 49 6.23 13.62 8.92
CA PHE A 49 5.67 14.92 9.33
C PHE A 49 6.62 16.05 8.98
N SER A 50 6.07 17.23 8.67
CA SER A 50 6.85 18.47 8.62
C SER A 50 7.37 18.82 10.01
N LYS A 51 8.43 19.63 10.08
CA LYS A 51 9.05 20.05 11.35
C LYS A 51 8.07 20.79 12.28
N ASP A 52 7.12 21.50 11.70
CA ASP A 52 6.07 22.27 12.41
C ASP A 52 4.80 21.44 12.67
N GLY A 53 4.75 20.17 12.26
CA GLY A 53 3.59 19.29 12.40
C GLY A 53 2.38 19.65 11.53
N SER A 54 2.49 20.66 10.67
CA SER A 54 1.36 21.14 9.87
C SER A 54 1.03 20.25 8.66
N LYS A 55 1.96 19.39 8.25
CA LYS A 55 1.82 18.51 7.09
C LYS A 55 2.27 17.10 7.42
N ALA A 56 1.58 16.15 6.83
CA ALA A 56 1.95 14.73 6.86
C ALA A 56 2.01 14.18 5.43
N TRP A 57 2.99 13.34 5.15
CA TRP A 57 3.14 12.60 3.90
C TRP A 57 3.04 11.12 4.20
N LEU A 58 2.19 10.44 3.45
CA LEU A 58 2.03 9.00 3.50
C LEU A 58 2.71 8.38 2.29
N GLY A 59 3.55 7.37 2.51
CA GLY A 59 4.26 6.66 1.45
C GLY A 59 4.43 5.19 1.76
N GLN A 60 4.74 4.40 0.72
CA GLN A 60 4.98 2.96 0.85
C GLN A 60 6.32 2.56 0.22
N PRO A 61 7.46 3.13 0.68
CA PRO A 61 8.76 2.88 0.07
C PRO A 61 9.18 1.41 0.13
N HIS A 62 8.82 0.69 1.20
CA HIS A 62 9.10 -0.74 1.33
C HIS A 62 8.35 -1.57 0.28
N MET A 63 7.08 -1.27 0.05
CA MET A 63 6.28 -1.95 -0.98
C MET A 63 6.82 -1.67 -2.38
N ILE A 64 7.17 -0.42 -2.68
CA ILE A 64 7.77 -0.04 -3.97
C ILE A 64 9.08 -0.81 -4.19
N LYS A 65 9.98 -0.85 -3.21
CA LYS A 65 11.22 -1.62 -3.28
C LYS A 65 10.96 -3.11 -3.51
N LYS A 66 9.96 -3.67 -2.82
CA LYS A 66 9.56 -5.08 -2.99
C LYS A 66 9.08 -5.36 -4.41
N ILE A 67 8.22 -4.51 -4.96
CA ILE A 67 7.71 -4.64 -6.34
C ILE A 67 8.87 -4.58 -7.33
N VAL A 68 9.70 -3.55 -7.23
CA VAL A 68 10.87 -3.38 -8.12
C VAL A 68 11.76 -4.62 -8.09
N LYS A 69 12.12 -5.11 -6.90
CA LYS A 69 12.96 -6.31 -6.75
C LYS A 69 12.30 -7.57 -7.32
N THR A 70 10.98 -7.73 -7.12
CA THR A 70 10.26 -8.94 -7.55
C THR A 70 10.14 -9.02 -9.07
N PHE A 71 9.99 -7.88 -9.73
CA PHE A 71 9.71 -7.80 -11.17
C PHE A 71 10.86 -7.19 -11.98
N GLU A 72 12.03 -7.00 -11.39
CA GLU A 72 13.21 -6.42 -12.07
C GLU A 72 13.54 -7.13 -13.38
N GLY A 73 13.51 -8.47 -13.37
CA GLY A 73 13.76 -9.28 -14.57
C GLY A 73 12.70 -9.10 -15.66
N ASP A 74 11.45 -8.89 -15.29
CA ASP A 74 10.33 -8.77 -16.21
C ASP A 74 10.31 -7.39 -16.91
N VAL A 75 10.82 -6.36 -16.23
CA VAL A 75 10.82 -4.97 -16.76
C VAL A 75 12.17 -4.56 -17.36
N LYS A 76 13.18 -5.39 -17.25
CA LYS A 76 14.52 -5.10 -17.77
C LYS A 76 14.48 -4.88 -19.27
N GLY A 77 14.97 -3.73 -19.72
CA GLY A 77 15.00 -3.36 -21.13
C GLY A 77 13.69 -2.79 -21.69
N LEU A 78 12.62 -2.76 -20.88
CA LEU A 78 11.40 -2.08 -21.30
C LEU A 78 11.56 -0.56 -21.26
N LYS A 79 10.84 0.11 -22.16
CA LYS A 79 10.82 1.57 -22.22
C LYS A 79 10.14 2.14 -20.98
N VAL A 80 10.79 3.09 -20.31
CA VAL A 80 10.19 3.85 -19.23
C VAL A 80 9.20 4.88 -19.78
N HIS A 81 7.97 4.85 -19.30
CA HIS A 81 6.93 5.80 -19.65
C HIS A 81 6.74 6.83 -18.54
N LYS A 82 6.40 8.07 -18.92
CA LYS A 82 6.15 9.16 -17.96
C LYS A 82 4.77 9.05 -17.29
N THR A 83 3.86 8.29 -17.91
CA THR A 83 2.47 8.10 -17.43
C THR A 83 2.21 6.62 -17.17
N PRO A 84 1.38 6.29 -16.18
CA PRO A 84 1.06 4.89 -15.83
C PRO A 84 0.32 4.13 -16.92
N GLY A 85 -0.33 4.82 -17.85
CA GLY A 85 -1.10 4.20 -18.93
C GLY A 85 -0.87 4.88 -20.28
N THR A 86 -1.07 4.14 -21.34
CA THR A 86 -1.05 4.66 -22.72
C THR A 86 -2.45 5.17 -23.08
N PRO A 87 -2.60 6.42 -23.54
CA PRO A 87 -3.90 6.92 -24.00
C PRO A 87 -4.47 6.03 -25.10
N GLY A 88 -5.77 5.71 -25.00
CA GLY A 88 -6.46 4.89 -25.99
C GLY A 88 -6.14 3.40 -25.96
N PHE A 89 -5.24 2.94 -25.10
CA PHE A 89 -4.99 1.52 -24.94
C PHE A 89 -6.16 0.86 -24.19
N ILE A 90 -6.78 -0.11 -24.86
CA ILE A 90 -7.89 -0.91 -24.31
C ILE A 90 -7.40 -2.35 -24.28
N VAL A 91 -7.48 -2.99 -23.11
CA VAL A 91 -7.23 -4.43 -22.99
C VAL A 91 -8.43 -5.14 -23.60
N ALA A 92 -8.22 -5.95 -24.61
CA ALA A 92 -9.30 -6.75 -25.22
C ALA A 92 -9.56 -8.00 -24.37
N ARG A 93 -10.82 -8.45 -24.34
CA ARG A 93 -11.16 -9.74 -23.74
C ARG A 93 -10.57 -10.87 -24.58
N PRO A 94 -10.13 -11.98 -23.94
CA PRO A 94 -9.69 -13.16 -24.66
C PRO A 94 -10.75 -13.61 -25.65
N GLN A 95 -10.30 -14.00 -26.85
CA GLN A 95 -11.14 -14.56 -27.89
C GLN A 95 -10.89 -16.06 -28.05
N GLU A 96 -11.81 -16.73 -28.68
CA GLU A 96 -11.63 -18.17 -29.03
C GLU A 96 -10.40 -18.32 -29.94
N GLY A 97 -9.46 -19.17 -29.53
CA GLY A 97 -8.20 -19.37 -30.23
C GLY A 97 -7.01 -18.57 -29.70
N ASP A 98 -7.23 -17.68 -28.74
CA ASP A 98 -6.12 -17.00 -28.06
C ASP A 98 -5.24 -17.98 -27.29
N ARG A 99 -3.94 -17.68 -27.26
CA ARG A 99 -2.98 -18.54 -26.56
C ARG A 99 -3.23 -18.50 -25.05
N VAL A 100 -3.45 -19.67 -24.48
CA VAL A 100 -3.54 -19.82 -23.02
C VAL A 100 -2.20 -19.49 -22.37
N VAL A 101 -2.23 -18.59 -21.41
CA VAL A 101 -1.06 -18.19 -20.62
C VAL A 101 -0.75 -19.28 -19.60
N ALA A 102 0.53 -19.65 -19.45
CA ALA A 102 0.96 -20.63 -18.45
C ALA A 102 0.56 -20.20 -17.04
N ASP A 103 0.13 -21.15 -16.22
CA ASP A 103 -0.37 -20.90 -14.85
C ASP A 103 0.61 -20.11 -13.99
N GLU A 104 1.91 -20.38 -14.14
CA GLU A 104 2.95 -19.65 -13.40
C GLU A 104 2.99 -18.17 -13.77
N LEU A 105 2.90 -17.83 -15.05
CA LEU A 105 2.87 -16.46 -15.51
C LEU A 105 1.57 -15.76 -15.08
N GLN A 106 0.46 -16.46 -15.09
CA GLN A 106 -0.82 -15.97 -14.60
C GLN A 106 -0.78 -15.68 -13.09
N ALA A 107 -0.17 -16.57 -12.29
CA ALA A 107 0.02 -16.37 -10.85
C ALA A 107 0.92 -15.16 -10.57
N ARG A 108 2.02 -15.00 -11.31
CA ARG A 108 2.90 -13.82 -11.21
C ARG A 108 2.15 -12.54 -11.57
N PHE A 109 1.36 -12.54 -12.63
CA PHE A 109 0.54 -11.40 -13.03
C PHE A 109 -0.45 -11.01 -11.93
N ARG A 110 -1.22 -11.96 -11.40
CA ARG A 110 -2.15 -11.70 -10.28
C ARG A 110 -1.44 -11.13 -9.06
N SER A 111 -0.27 -11.66 -8.72
CA SER A 111 0.55 -11.15 -7.62
C SER A 111 0.99 -9.69 -7.85
N SER A 112 1.43 -9.35 -9.07
CA SER A 112 1.83 -7.99 -9.41
C SER A 112 0.68 -7.00 -9.30
N VAL A 113 -0.47 -7.39 -9.85
CA VAL A 113 -1.68 -6.57 -9.80
C VAL A 113 -2.14 -6.34 -8.36
N GLY A 114 -2.11 -7.38 -7.51
CA GLY A 114 -2.42 -7.27 -6.09
C GLY A 114 -1.50 -6.30 -5.34
N MET A 115 -0.19 -6.35 -5.62
CA MET A 115 0.77 -5.40 -5.02
C MET A 115 0.53 -3.96 -5.49
N LEU A 116 0.22 -3.76 -6.77
CA LEU A 116 -0.09 -2.43 -7.31
C LEU A 116 -1.40 -1.89 -6.74
N LEU A 117 -2.42 -2.76 -6.57
CA LEU A 117 -3.69 -2.38 -5.95
C LEU A 117 -3.48 -1.89 -4.51
N TYR A 118 -2.62 -2.56 -3.76
CA TYR A 118 -2.26 -2.13 -2.41
C TYR A 118 -1.62 -0.74 -2.39
N LEU A 119 -0.78 -0.40 -3.39
CA LEU A 119 -0.25 0.96 -3.55
C LEU A 119 -1.35 1.97 -3.87
N VAL A 120 -2.27 1.63 -4.79
CA VAL A 120 -3.40 2.49 -5.16
C VAL A 120 -4.22 2.89 -3.94
N GLN A 121 -4.54 1.92 -3.11
CA GLN A 121 -5.42 2.14 -1.95
C GLN A 121 -4.82 3.03 -0.87
N HIS A 122 -3.49 3.13 -0.77
CA HIS A 122 -2.85 3.80 0.34
C HIS A 122 -2.05 5.05 -0.05
N SER A 123 -1.26 5.00 -1.12
CA SER A 123 -0.32 6.09 -1.41
C SER A 123 -0.21 6.53 -2.86
N ARG A 124 -0.74 5.74 -3.82
CA ARG A 124 -0.58 5.99 -5.25
C ARG A 124 -1.91 5.93 -6.02
N PRO A 125 -2.88 6.78 -5.69
CA PRO A 125 -4.16 6.84 -6.42
C PRO A 125 -3.98 7.23 -7.90
N ASP A 126 -2.87 7.86 -8.26
CA ASP A 126 -2.53 8.26 -9.62
C ASP A 126 -2.39 7.08 -10.59
N ILE A 127 -2.07 5.88 -10.13
CA ILE A 127 -2.01 4.68 -10.96
C ILE A 127 -3.32 3.88 -11.00
N SER A 128 -4.38 4.32 -10.32
CA SER A 128 -5.65 3.60 -10.16
C SER A 128 -6.23 3.15 -11.50
N ASN A 129 -6.37 4.05 -12.45
CA ASN A 129 -6.94 3.76 -13.77
C ASN A 129 -6.16 2.67 -14.53
N ALA A 130 -4.81 2.71 -14.45
CA ALA A 130 -3.97 1.71 -15.11
C ALA A 130 -4.11 0.33 -14.45
N VAL A 131 -4.16 0.28 -13.13
CA VAL A 131 -4.30 -0.95 -12.35
C VAL A 131 -5.70 -1.55 -12.52
N GLU A 132 -6.75 -0.73 -12.49
CA GLU A 132 -8.14 -1.16 -12.70
C GLU A 132 -8.33 -1.86 -14.05
N ARG A 133 -7.69 -1.35 -15.10
CA ARG A 133 -7.71 -2.00 -16.42
C ARG A 133 -7.09 -3.40 -16.41
N CYS A 134 -6.16 -3.69 -15.51
CA CYS A 134 -5.58 -5.02 -15.36
C CYS A 134 -6.52 -6.01 -14.65
N PHE A 135 -7.56 -5.53 -13.95
CA PHE A 135 -8.56 -6.37 -13.28
C PHE A 135 -9.76 -6.76 -14.16
N SER A 136 -10.00 -5.98 -15.18
CA SER A 136 -11.22 -6.12 -15.98
C SER A 136 -11.22 -7.37 -16.89
N TYR A 137 -10.22 -8.27 -16.72
CA TYR A 137 -10.01 -9.43 -17.59
C TYR A 137 -9.55 -10.70 -16.83
#